data_2f92ac1cb6cc196281be548c22992296
#
_entry.id   2f92ac1cb6cc196281be548c22992296
#
_cell.length_a   1.000
_cell.length_b   1.000
_cell.length_c   1.000
_cell.angle_alpha   90.00
_cell.angle_beta   90.00
_cell.angle_gamma   90.00
#
_symmetry.space_group_name_H-M   'P 1'
#
loop_
_entity.id
_entity.type
_entity.pdbx_description
1 polymer ?
#
loop_
_entity_poly.entity_id
_entity_poly.type
_entity_poly.pdbx_seq_one_letter_code
_entity_poly.pdbx_strand_id
1 'polypeptide(L)'
;IFAEDIVHVGAEGLGILRAAPSIGAVITMVTLIYFPPLNKAWRNLLLAIAGFGVATLVFALSTNFWLSVAALFFTGAFDSISVVIRQTVLRFYTPDEMRGRVSSVNGVFVSTSNEMGAFESGVAAKFFGTIPSVIIGGCVTLVLVSIVAIKSGDLFNLKIEDELKLGE
;
A
#
# COMPACT_ATOMS: atom_id res chain seq x y z
N ILE A 1 -14.04 -8.05 -15.63
CA ILE A 1 -14.03 -6.86 -16.47
C ILE A 1 -12.60 -6.61 -16.96
N PHE A 2 -11.64 -6.14 -16.14
CA PHE A 2 -10.26 -5.83 -16.60
C PHE A 2 -9.53 -7.05 -17.21
N ALA A 3 -9.62 -8.21 -16.59
CA ALA A 3 -8.95 -9.43 -17.06
C ALA A 3 -9.57 -10.01 -18.35
N GLU A 4 -10.87 -9.89 -18.53
CA GLU A 4 -11.58 -10.36 -19.72
C GLU A 4 -11.51 -9.38 -20.87
N ASP A 5 -11.72 -8.09 -20.61
CA ASP A 5 -11.86 -7.07 -21.65
C ASP A 5 -10.52 -6.57 -22.20
N ILE A 6 -9.45 -6.60 -21.40
CA ILE A 6 -8.17 -5.98 -21.75
C ILE A 6 -7.06 -7.02 -21.94
N VAL A 7 -6.96 -8.00 -21.03
CA VAL A 7 -5.85 -8.97 -21.03
C VAL A 7 -6.24 -10.29 -21.70
N HIS A 8 -7.53 -10.47 -22.05
CA HIS A 8 -8.07 -11.66 -22.74
C HIS A 8 -7.66 -13.00 -22.13
N VAL A 9 -7.59 -13.06 -20.78
CA VAL A 9 -7.22 -14.29 -20.05
C VAL A 9 -8.45 -14.95 -19.46
N GLY A 10 -8.49 -16.29 -19.54
CA GLY A 10 -9.54 -17.09 -18.96
C GLY A 10 -9.53 -17.10 -17.41
N ALA A 11 -10.33 -17.97 -16.80
CA ALA A 11 -10.47 -18.08 -15.36
C ALA A 11 -9.14 -18.32 -14.61
N GLU A 12 -8.21 -19.06 -15.23
CA GLU A 12 -6.88 -19.31 -14.66
C GLU A 12 -6.04 -18.03 -14.57
N GLY A 13 -6.04 -17.21 -15.62
CA GLY A 13 -5.34 -15.93 -15.64
C GLY A 13 -5.90 -14.94 -14.63
N LEU A 14 -7.23 -14.92 -14.44
CA LEU A 14 -7.87 -14.12 -13.40
C LEU A 14 -7.43 -14.56 -12.00
N GLY A 15 -7.30 -15.89 -11.78
CA GLY A 15 -6.78 -16.44 -10.53
C GLY A 15 -5.36 -15.96 -10.22
N ILE A 16 -4.47 -16.00 -11.22
CA ILE A 16 -3.08 -15.53 -11.09
C ILE A 16 -3.03 -14.03 -10.77
N LEU A 17 -3.81 -13.20 -11.48
CA LEU A 17 -3.88 -11.77 -11.22
C LEU A 17 -4.35 -11.45 -9.80
N ARG A 18 -5.34 -12.19 -9.29
CA ARG A 18 -5.83 -12.02 -7.90
C ARG A 18 -4.85 -12.51 -6.85
N ALA A 19 -4.07 -13.56 -7.15
CA ALA A 19 -3.06 -14.09 -6.24
C ALA A 19 -1.79 -13.24 -6.18
N ALA A 20 -1.44 -12.54 -7.25
CA ALA A 20 -0.19 -11.80 -7.39
C ALA A 20 0.07 -10.80 -6.24
N PRO A 21 -0.88 -9.94 -5.80
CA PRO A 21 -0.66 -9.03 -4.68
C PRO A 21 -0.40 -9.78 -3.36
N SER A 22 -1.13 -10.87 -3.12
CA SER A 22 -0.97 -11.68 -1.90
C SER A 22 0.40 -12.36 -1.85
N ILE A 23 0.88 -12.87 -2.98
CA ILE A 23 2.21 -13.46 -3.10
C ILE A 23 3.28 -12.39 -2.84
N GLY A 24 3.13 -11.20 -3.44
CA GLY A 24 4.00 -10.05 -3.21
C GLY A 24 4.04 -9.65 -1.74
N ALA A 25 2.88 -9.59 -1.09
CA ALA A 25 2.76 -9.28 0.33
C ALA A 25 3.49 -10.30 1.21
N VAL A 26 3.28 -11.60 1.00
CA VAL A 26 3.90 -12.67 1.79
C VAL A 26 5.43 -12.64 1.65
N ILE A 27 5.94 -12.58 0.41
CA ILE A 27 7.40 -12.54 0.15
C ILE A 27 8.02 -11.31 0.82
N THR A 28 7.36 -10.16 0.70
CA THR A 28 7.83 -8.92 1.32
C THR A 28 7.80 -9.02 2.85
N MET A 29 6.75 -9.54 3.46
CA MET A 29 6.68 -9.71 4.91
C MET A 29 7.80 -10.62 5.42
N VAL A 30 8.08 -11.73 4.75
CA VAL A 30 9.22 -12.61 5.09
C VAL A 30 10.55 -11.86 4.96
N THR A 31 10.72 -11.07 3.91
CA THR A 31 11.94 -10.26 3.72
C THR A 31 12.11 -9.21 4.82
N LEU A 32 11.01 -8.58 5.26
CA LEU A 32 11.04 -7.56 6.32
C LEU A 32 11.38 -8.12 7.72
N ILE A 33 11.25 -9.43 7.93
CA ILE A 33 11.73 -10.08 9.17
C ILE A 33 13.26 -9.97 9.27
N TYR A 34 13.95 -10.12 8.14
CA TYR A 34 15.42 -10.06 8.09
C TYR A 34 15.96 -8.64 7.88
N PHE A 35 15.19 -7.78 7.21
CA PHE A 35 15.57 -6.40 6.85
C PHE A 35 14.48 -5.41 7.26
N PRO A 36 14.32 -5.10 8.56
CA PRO A 36 13.27 -4.19 9.01
C PRO A 36 13.52 -2.76 8.49
N PRO A 37 12.52 -2.12 7.84
CA PRO A 37 12.65 -0.81 7.21
C PRO A 37 12.52 0.35 8.21
N LEU A 38 12.97 0.18 9.46
CA LEU A 38 12.78 1.13 10.55
C LEU A 38 13.80 2.28 10.53
N ASN A 39 14.97 2.07 9.91
CA ASN A 39 15.94 3.11 9.63
C ASN A 39 15.35 4.11 8.64
N LYS A 40 14.97 5.33 9.08
CA LYS A 40 14.24 6.35 8.30
C LYS A 40 12.82 5.88 7.92
N ALA A 41 12.06 5.41 8.90
CA ALA A 41 10.72 4.85 8.74
C ALA A 41 9.79 5.77 7.91
N TRP A 42 9.83 7.09 8.14
CA TRP A 42 9.04 8.06 7.39
C TRP A 42 9.36 8.07 5.89
N ARG A 43 10.63 8.12 5.54
CA ARG A 43 11.07 8.07 4.14
C ARG A 43 10.67 6.75 3.47
N ASN A 44 10.88 5.63 4.16
CA ASN A 44 10.53 4.32 3.64
C ASN A 44 9.02 4.17 3.46
N LEU A 45 8.22 4.75 4.35
CA LEU A 45 6.76 4.80 4.21
C LEU A 45 6.34 5.58 2.97
N LEU A 46 6.88 6.78 2.76
CA LEU A 46 6.56 7.58 1.57
C LEU A 46 6.98 6.90 0.27
N LEU A 47 8.16 6.27 0.26
CA LEU A 47 8.64 5.50 -0.89
C LEU A 47 7.74 4.29 -1.18
N ALA A 48 7.27 3.61 -0.14
CA ALA A 48 6.35 2.49 -0.29
C ALA A 48 5.01 2.95 -0.89
N ILE A 49 4.43 4.06 -0.39
CA ILE A 49 3.16 4.58 -0.92
C ILE A 49 3.34 5.11 -2.36
N ALA A 50 4.46 5.78 -2.66
CA ALA A 50 4.78 6.22 -4.02
C ALA A 50 4.94 5.02 -4.96
N GLY A 51 5.68 3.99 -4.54
CA GLY A 51 5.84 2.75 -5.29
C GLY A 51 4.52 2.04 -5.57
N PHE A 52 3.62 2.01 -4.57
CA PHE A 52 2.26 1.50 -4.73
C PHE A 52 1.49 2.29 -5.81
N GLY A 53 1.52 3.63 -5.77
CA GLY A 53 0.87 4.47 -6.76
C GLY A 53 1.40 4.25 -8.18
N VAL A 54 2.73 4.17 -8.34
CA VAL A 54 3.37 3.88 -9.63
C VAL A 54 2.98 2.49 -10.14
N ALA A 55 3.05 1.45 -9.30
CA ALA A 55 2.68 0.09 -9.66
C ALA A 55 1.20 0.00 -10.09
N THR A 56 0.31 0.74 -9.42
CA THR A 56 -1.10 0.85 -9.78
C THR A 56 -1.29 1.50 -11.16
N LEU A 57 -0.54 2.56 -11.47
CA LEU A 57 -0.58 3.19 -12.79
C LEU A 57 -0.04 2.27 -13.89
N VAL A 58 1.07 1.57 -13.63
CA VAL A 58 1.61 0.58 -14.56
C VAL A 58 0.58 -0.52 -14.82
N PHE A 59 -0.11 -1.00 -13.79
CA PHE A 59 -1.18 -1.98 -13.94
C PHE A 59 -2.32 -1.43 -14.81
N ALA A 60 -2.77 -0.21 -14.56
CA ALA A 60 -3.89 0.41 -15.30
C ALA A 60 -3.60 0.63 -16.79
N LEU A 61 -2.34 0.90 -17.13
CA LEU A 61 -1.90 1.14 -18.51
C LEU A 61 -1.41 -0.12 -19.21
N SER A 62 -1.23 -1.22 -18.47
CA SER A 62 -0.70 -2.47 -19.03
C SER A 62 -1.74 -3.22 -19.85
N THR A 63 -1.36 -3.58 -21.06
CA THR A 63 -2.09 -4.53 -21.92
C THR A 63 -1.43 -5.92 -21.94
N ASN A 64 -0.29 -6.07 -21.29
CA ASN A 64 0.45 -7.32 -21.23
C ASN A 64 0.17 -8.05 -19.91
N PHE A 65 -0.24 -9.32 -20.00
CA PHE A 65 -0.57 -10.16 -18.83
C PHE A 65 0.55 -10.20 -17.80
N TRP A 66 1.78 -10.52 -18.22
CA TRP A 66 2.91 -10.65 -17.31
C TRP A 66 3.30 -9.33 -16.64
N LEU A 67 3.19 -8.23 -17.39
CA LEU A 67 3.42 -6.90 -16.81
C LEU A 67 2.34 -6.54 -15.79
N SER A 68 1.09 -6.90 -16.04
CA SER A 68 -0.02 -6.73 -15.08
C SER A 68 0.18 -7.56 -13.81
N VAL A 69 0.62 -8.83 -13.96
CA VAL A 69 0.95 -9.70 -12.82
C VAL A 69 2.09 -9.11 -12.00
N ALA A 70 3.17 -8.66 -12.65
CA ALA A 70 4.30 -8.04 -11.96
C ALA A 70 3.89 -6.74 -11.25
N ALA A 71 3.11 -5.88 -11.92
CA ALA A 71 2.60 -4.65 -11.31
C ALA A 71 1.76 -4.94 -10.07
N LEU A 72 0.84 -5.90 -10.13
CA LEU A 72 0.02 -6.32 -8.99
C LEU A 72 0.85 -6.95 -7.87
N PHE A 73 1.87 -7.73 -8.18
CA PHE A 73 2.82 -8.25 -7.20
C PHE A 73 3.48 -7.11 -6.43
N PHE A 74 3.97 -6.08 -7.13
CA PHE A 74 4.60 -4.93 -6.49
C PHE A 74 3.60 -4.06 -5.70
N THR A 75 2.33 -3.95 -6.10
CA THR A 75 1.32 -3.27 -5.27
C THR A 75 1.20 -3.96 -3.92
N GLY A 76 1.10 -5.29 -3.87
CA GLY A 76 1.06 -6.04 -2.62
C GLY A 76 2.33 -5.92 -1.79
N ALA A 77 3.49 -5.90 -2.43
CA ALA A 77 4.78 -5.71 -1.79
C ALA A 77 4.89 -4.34 -1.10
N PHE A 78 4.60 -3.26 -1.81
CA PHE A 78 4.66 -1.90 -1.28
C PHE A 78 3.60 -1.65 -0.21
N ASP A 79 2.39 -2.17 -0.36
CA ASP A 79 1.36 -2.07 0.68
C ASP A 79 1.83 -2.73 1.97
N SER A 80 2.41 -3.93 1.91
CA SER A 80 2.95 -4.63 3.08
C SER A 80 4.03 -3.84 3.81
N ILE A 81 4.95 -3.19 3.09
CA ILE A 81 5.96 -2.30 3.69
C ILE A 81 5.27 -1.16 4.45
N SER A 82 4.30 -0.51 3.82
CA SER A 82 3.53 0.59 4.41
C SER A 82 2.78 0.14 5.67
N VAL A 83 2.12 -1.02 5.62
CA VAL A 83 1.39 -1.60 6.76
C VAL A 83 2.32 -1.90 7.92
N VAL A 84 3.46 -2.57 7.66
CA VAL A 84 4.44 -2.91 8.71
C VAL A 84 4.97 -1.65 9.39
N ILE A 85 5.37 -0.64 8.64
CA ILE A 85 5.87 0.62 9.21
C ILE A 85 4.79 1.29 10.06
N ARG A 86 3.57 1.46 9.54
CA ARG A 86 2.46 2.08 10.27
C ARG A 86 2.11 1.35 11.57
N GLN A 87 2.04 0.02 11.51
CA GLN A 87 1.74 -0.80 12.69
C GLN A 87 2.86 -0.76 13.72
N THR A 88 4.11 -0.72 13.30
CA THR A 88 5.27 -0.62 14.19
C THR A 88 5.27 0.73 14.90
N VAL A 89 5.09 1.82 14.17
CA VAL A 89 4.99 3.18 14.73
C VAL A 89 3.85 3.26 15.74
N LEU A 90 2.66 2.75 15.38
CA LEU A 90 1.48 2.78 16.25
C LEU A 90 1.75 2.03 17.56
N ARG A 91 2.35 0.84 17.49
CA ARG A 91 2.69 0.05 18.68
C ARG A 91 3.75 0.70 19.55
N PHE A 92 4.72 1.35 18.93
CA PHE A 92 5.82 2.01 19.63
C PHE A 92 5.33 3.20 20.47
N TYR A 93 4.46 4.04 19.91
CA TYR A 93 3.92 5.21 20.61
C TYR A 93 2.71 4.91 21.51
N THR A 94 2.25 3.65 21.58
CA THR A 94 1.10 3.27 22.40
C THR A 94 1.55 2.57 23.69
N PRO A 95 1.23 3.12 24.90
CA PRO A 95 1.47 2.44 26.17
C PRO A 95 0.80 1.07 26.21
N ASP A 96 1.44 0.11 26.90
CA ASP A 96 1.00 -1.29 26.99
C ASP A 96 -0.46 -1.44 27.43
N GLU A 97 -0.88 -0.62 28.39
CA GLU A 97 -2.24 -0.63 28.96
C GLU A 97 -3.31 -0.26 27.93
N MET A 98 -2.95 0.51 26.89
CA MET A 98 -3.88 1.01 25.87
C MET A 98 -3.76 0.30 24.53
N ARG A 99 -2.79 -0.59 24.33
CA ARG A 99 -2.52 -1.26 23.05
C ARG A 99 -3.75 -1.95 22.47
N GLY A 100 -4.52 -2.65 23.28
CA GLY A 100 -5.73 -3.32 22.83
C GLY A 100 -6.80 -2.34 22.31
N ARG A 101 -7.03 -1.25 23.06
CA ARG A 101 -8.03 -0.22 22.67
C ARG A 101 -7.62 0.51 21.40
N VAL A 102 -6.35 0.94 21.32
CA VAL A 102 -5.82 1.64 20.15
C VAL A 102 -5.85 0.73 18.92
N SER A 103 -5.46 -0.54 19.06
CA SER A 103 -5.51 -1.51 17.95
C SER A 103 -6.92 -1.76 17.46
N SER A 104 -7.91 -1.86 18.36
CA SER A 104 -9.32 -2.04 17.99
C SER A 104 -9.85 -0.83 17.21
N VAL A 105 -9.60 0.37 17.70
CA VAL A 105 -10.00 1.61 17.02
C VAL A 105 -9.32 1.72 15.66
N ASN A 106 -8.01 1.50 15.59
CA ASN A 106 -7.28 1.50 14.32
C ASN A 106 -7.84 0.45 13.34
N GLY A 107 -8.16 -0.75 13.81
CA GLY A 107 -8.78 -1.80 13.00
C GLY A 107 -10.11 -1.36 12.39
N VAL A 108 -10.98 -0.73 13.17
CA VAL A 108 -12.26 -0.18 12.68
C VAL A 108 -12.02 0.89 11.62
N PHE A 109 -11.10 1.84 11.86
CA PHE A 109 -10.79 2.89 10.88
C PHE A 109 -10.23 2.31 9.57
N VAL A 110 -9.31 1.36 9.64
CA VAL A 110 -8.71 0.73 8.46
C VAL A 110 -9.76 -0.06 7.68
N SER A 111 -10.59 -0.86 8.36
CA SER A 111 -11.65 -1.63 7.70
C SER A 111 -12.68 -0.70 7.03
N THR A 112 -13.14 0.32 7.74
CA THR A 112 -14.10 1.29 7.20
C THR A 112 -13.53 2.04 6.01
N SER A 113 -12.26 2.46 6.07
CA SER A 113 -11.58 3.14 4.96
C SER A 113 -11.45 2.23 3.74
N ASN A 114 -11.17 0.94 3.92
CA ASN A 114 -11.09 -0.04 2.84
C ASN A 114 -12.46 -0.24 2.17
N GLU A 115 -13.53 -0.39 2.96
CA GLU A 115 -14.90 -0.54 2.43
C GLU A 115 -15.35 0.73 1.69
N MET A 116 -15.08 1.92 2.25
CA MET A 116 -15.39 3.18 1.58
C MET A 116 -14.60 3.34 0.28
N GLY A 117 -13.30 2.99 0.27
CA GLY A 117 -12.48 3.02 -0.93
C GLY A 117 -12.96 2.04 -2.00
N ALA A 118 -13.38 0.84 -1.61
CA ALA A 118 -13.97 -0.13 -2.52
C ALA A 118 -15.29 0.38 -3.13
N PHE A 119 -16.15 0.99 -2.30
CA PHE A 119 -17.40 1.61 -2.76
C PHE A 119 -17.14 2.77 -3.74
N GLU A 120 -16.25 3.70 -3.37
CA GLU A 120 -15.86 4.84 -4.22
C GLU A 120 -15.28 4.37 -5.54
N SER A 121 -14.39 3.39 -5.52
CA SER A 121 -13.80 2.78 -6.72
C SER A 121 -14.85 2.12 -7.60
N GLY A 122 -15.83 1.43 -7.00
CA GLY A 122 -16.95 0.81 -7.72
C GLY A 122 -17.85 1.85 -8.40
N VAL A 123 -18.17 2.92 -7.70
CA VAL A 123 -18.95 4.04 -8.25
C VAL A 123 -18.19 4.75 -9.36
N ALA A 124 -16.91 5.06 -9.14
CA ALA A 124 -16.08 5.70 -10.16
C ALA A 124 -15.93 4.83 -11.42
N ALA A 125 -15.74 3.51 -11.24
CA ALA A 125 -15.68 2.57 -12.36
C ALA A 125 -16.98 2.52 -13.17
N LYS A 126 -18.14 2.68 -12.51
CA LYS A 126 -19.45 2.74 -13.19
C LYS A 126 -19.62 3.99 -14.04
N PHE A 127 -19.14 5.15 -13.58
CA PHE A 127 -19.34 6.44 -14.27
C PHE A 127 -18.24 6.73 -15.31
N PHE A 128 -16.99 6.43 -15.00
CA PHE A 128 -15.83 6.78 -15.82
C PHE A 128 -15.20 5.58 -16.53
N GLY A 129 -15.63 4.37 -16.20
CA GLY A 129 -14.98 3.14 -16.64
C GLY A 129 -13.85 2.70 -15.70
N THR A 130 -13.46 1.42 -15.80
CA THR A 130 -12.51 0.80 -14.89
C THR A 130 -11.10 1.40 -14.99
N ILE A 131 -10.59 1.57 -16.23
CA ILE A 131 -9.22 2.08 -16.45
C ILE A 131 -9.06 3.53 -15.98
N PRO A 132 -9.91 4.50 -16.38
CA PRO A 132 -9.80 5.88 -15.92
C PRO A 132 -9.88 6.00 -14.39
N SER A 133 -10.75 5.21 -13.75
CA SER A 133 -10.87 5.23 -12.27
C SER A 133 -9.58 4.83 -11.58
N VAL A 134 -8.90 3.78 -12.05
CA VAL A 134 -7.62 3.32 -11.49
C VAL A 134 -6.52 4.35 -11.74
N ILE A 135 -6.49 4.98 -12.92
CA ILE A 135 -5.52 6.04 -13.24
C ILE A 135 -5.72 7.25 -12.32
N ILE A 136 -6.97 7.70 -12.14
CA ILE A 136 -7.29 8.82 -11.24
C ILE A 136 -6.81 8.49 -9.83
N GLY A 137 -7.15 7.31 -9.30
CA GLY A 137 -6.70 6.85 -7.97
C GLY A 137 -5.18 6.84 -7.81
N GLY A 138 -4.46 6.30 -8.79
CA GLY A 138 -3.00 6.28 -8.81
C GLY A 138 -2.39 7.69 -8.85
N CYS A 139 -2.92 8.59 -9.69
CA CYS A 139 -2.49 9.99 -9.76
C CYS A 139 -2.73 10.74 -8.46
N VAL A 140 -3.92 10.60 -7.86
CA VAL A 140 -4.27 11.22 -6.57
C VAL A 140 -3.30 10.75 -5.49
N THR A 141 -3.01 9.46 -5.43
CA THR A 141 -2.04 8.90 -4.47
C THR A 141 -0.66 9.54 -4.63
N LEU A 142 -0.14 9.65 -5.85
CA LEU A 142 1.17 10.25 -6.13
C LEU A 142 1.20 11.75 -5.78
N VAL A 143 0.13 12.48 -6.09
CA VAL A 143 0.01 13.92 -5.74
C VAL A 143 0.00 14.09 -4.22
N LEU A 144 -0.78 13.30 -3.49
CA LEU A 144 -0.83 13.36 -2.02
C LEU A 144 0.52 13.03 -1.40
N VAL A 145 1.20 11.97 -1.88
CA VAL A 145 2.54 11.62 -1.40
C VAL A 145 3.53 12.74 -1.66
N SER A 146 3.48 13.37 -2.83
CA SER A 146 4.36 14.49 -3.17
C SER A 146 4.12 15.70 -2.28
N ILE A 147 2.86 16.06 -2.01
CA ILE A 147 2.50 17.15 -1.10
C ILE A 147 2.99 16.86 0.32
N VAL A 148 2.76 15.63 0.81
CA VAL A 148 3.21 15.21 2.14
C VAL A 148 4.73 15.20 2.22
N ALA A 149 5.43 14.70 1.20
CA ALA A 149 6.90 14.71 1.14
C ALA A 149 7.48 16.13 1.23
N ILE A 150 6.89 17.08 0.52
CA ILE A 150 7.35 18.50 0.53
C ILE A 150 7.08 19.15 1.90
N LYS A 151 5.90 18.90 2.50
CA LYS A 151 5.53 19.50 3.80
C LYS A 151 6.24 18.87 5.00
N SER A 152 6.72 17.65 4.87
CA SER A 152 7.28 16.85 5.98
C SER A 152 8.80 16.76 5.94
N GLY A 153 9.48 17.77 5.36
CA GLY A 153 10.94 17.80 5.25
C GLY A 153 11.68 17.52 6.56
N ASP A 154 11.18 18.03 7.67
CA ASP A 154 11.78 17.85 9.00
C ASP A 154 11.62 16.42 9.55
N LEU A 155 10.58 15.70 9.11
CA LEU A 155 10.31 14.32 9.54
C LEU A 155 11.16 13.26 8.82
N PHE A 156 11.84 13.64 7.72
CA PHE A 156 12.70 12.72 6.96
C PHE A 156 13.87 12.16 7.77
N ASN A 157 14.30 12.87 8.81
CA ASN A 157 15.43 12.47 9.67
C ASN A 157 15.02 11.76 10.96
N LEU A 158 13.73 11.51 11.19
CA LEU A 158 13.26 10.74 12.33
C LEU A 158 13.74 9.28 12.20
N LYS A 159 14.70 8.93 13.05
CA LYS A 159 15.16 7.57 13.27
C LYS A 159 14.47 7.03 14.51
N ILE A 160 13.54 6.11 14.32
CA ILE A 160 12.85 5.43 15.43
C ILE A 160 13.86 4.61 16.27
N GLU A 161 14.97 4.17 15.67
CA GLU A 161 16.04 3.43 16.36
C GLU A 161 16.77 4.24 17.43
N ASP A 162 16.92 5.55 17.25
CA ASP A 162 17.62 6.40 18.22
C ASP A 162 16.73 6.66 19.45
N GLU A 163 15.41 6.68 19.30
CA GLU A 163 14.46 6.78 20.40
C GLU A 163 14.31 5.46 21.19
N LEU A 164 14.46 4.32 20.53
CA LEU A 164 14.47 3.00 21.18
C LEU A 164 15.62 2.83 22.18
N LYS A 165 16.77 3.46 21.91
CA LYS A 165 17.97 3.41 22.78
C LYS A 165 17.93 4.39 23.94
N LEU A 166 17.05 5.38 23.90
CA LEU A 166 16.89 6.38 24.97
C LEU A 166 15.82 5.99 25.99
N GLY A 167 15.05 4.94 25.72
CA GLY A 167 13.99 4.43 26.60
C GLY A 167 14.37 3.21 27.45
N GLU A 168 15.63 2.72 27.34
CA GLU A 168 16.26 1.72 28.24
C GLU A 168 17.10 2.44 29.29
#